data_ed53740d731e9609da65a4af486b67c2
#
_entry.id   ed53740d731e9609da65a4af486b67c2
#
_cell.length_a   1.000
_cell.length_b   1.000
_cell.length_c   1.000
_cell.angle_alpha   90.00
_cell.angle_beta   90.00
_cell.angle_gamma   90.00
#
_symmetry.space_group_name_H-M   'P 1'
#
loop_
_entity.id
_entity.type
_entity.pdbx_description
1 polymer ?
#
loop_
_entity_poly.entity_id
_entity_poly.type
_entity_poly.pdbx_seq_one_letter_code
_entity_poly.pdbx_strand_id
1 'polypeptide(L)'
;MAASTRQQLEAVEEQIALSRHALAALLAEPPQRFEALAPTLTTLRPVAIPDVVPADLVGRRADVLAARWRVEAAAGDVAAQRAQFYPNVNLVAFVGLSTLGLERLINTGSQQYGIGPAIRLPIFDAGRLRAGLRGRTADLDLAVENYNATLVDAIHDVADQISSTRSVVRQQSEQAAAQASAEAAYDLATQRYRAGLGGYLTVLNAESNVIAQRRLTTELRARAIDSQVLLVRALGGGYVAPAEAQQLASGGATR
;
A
#
# COMPACT_ATOMS: atom_id res chain seq x y z
N MET A 1 21.68 32.71 -17.98
CA MET A 1 21.39 32.27 -16.60
C MET A 1 19.95 32.66 -16.17
N ALA A 2 19.54 33.91 -16.15
CA ALA A 2 18.19 34.29 -15.67
C ALA A 2 17.01 33.61 -16.39
N ALA A 3 17.10 33.40 -17.73
CA ALA A 3 16.05 32.73 -18.49
C ALA A 3 15.95 31.22 -18.15
N SER A 4 17.08 30.53 -17.99
CA SER A 4 17.09 29.12 -17.62
C SER A 4 16.57 28.88 -16.21
N THR A 5 16.86 29.78 -15.27
CA THR A 5 16.35 29.72 -13.90
C THR A 5 14.84 29.95 -13.85
N ARG A 6 14.30 30.87 -14.67
CA ARG A 6 12.85 31.07 -14.77
C ARG A 6 12.15 29.86 -15.35
N GLN A 7 12.69 29.27 -16.41
CA GLN A 7 12.14 28.05 -16.99
C GLN A 7 12.13 26.89 -15.97
N GLN A 8 13.16 26.76 -15.12
CA GLN A 8 13.18 25.77 -14.04
C GLN A 8 12.14 26.07 -12.96
N LEU A 9 11.91 27.35 -12.63
CA LEU A 9 10.87 27.74 -11.67
C LEU A 9 9.49 27.35 -12.17
N GLU A 10 9.14 27.69 -13.42
CA GLU A 10 7.87 27.29 -14.03
C GLU A 10 7.65 25.76 -13.99
N ALA A 11 8.70 24.97 -14.27
CA ALA A 11 8.60 23.51 -14.21
C ALA A 11 8.34 22.99 -12.78
N VAL A 12 8.90 23.64 -11.74
CA VAL A 12 8.62 23.28 -10.35
C VAL A 12 7.22 23.70 -9.93
N GLU A 13 6.75 24.86 -10.37
CA GLU A 13 5.37 25.33 -10.12
C GLU A 13 4.33 24.43 -10.76
N GLU A 14 4.57 23.98 -12.01
CA GLU A 14 3.75 22.95 -12.66
C GLU A 14 3.71 21.66 -11.82
N GLN A 15 4.86 21.16 -11.36
CA GLN A 15 4.92 19.94 -10.54
C GLN A 15 4.17 20.09 -9.22
N ILE A 16 4.21 21.27 -8.59
CA ILE A 16 3.43 21.57 -7.39
C ILE A 16 1.93 21.52 -7.71
N ALA A 17 1.48 22.13 -8.81
CA ALA A 17 0.08 22.10 -9.21
C ALA A 17 -0.41 20.67 -9.47
N LEU A 18 0.36 19.88 -10.22
CA LEU A 18 0.04 18.46 -10.49
C LEU A 18 -0.04 17.64 -9.19
N SER A 19 0.86 17.87 -8.23
CA SER A 19 0.84 17.19 -6.93
C SER A 19 -0.40 17.55 -6.10
N ARG A 20 -0.84 18.82 -6.14
CA ARG A 20 -2.10 19.26 -5.51
C ARG A 20 -3.32 18.62 -6.16
N HIS A 21 -3.34 18.51 -7.50
CA HIS A 21 -4.42 17.84 -8.23
C HIS A 21 -4.48 16.34 -7.87
N ALA A 22 -3.34 15.68 -7.77
CA ALA A 22 -3.27 14.29 -7.35
C ALA A 22 -3.79 14.09 -5.91
N LEU A 23 -3.44 15.01 -4.99
CA LEU A 23 -3.96 15.00 -3.62
C LEU A 23 -5.48 15.19 -3.58
N ALA A 24 -6.01 16.12 -4.37
CA ALA A 24 -7.44 16.38 -4.50
C ALA A 24 -8.19 15.13 -5.00
N ALA A 25 -7.64 14.47 -6.01
CA ALA A 25 -8.21 13.23 -6.55
C ALA A 25 -8.23 12.09 -5.53
N LEU A 26 -7.17 11.94 -4.72
CA LEU A 26 -7.11 10.92 -3.65
C LEU A 26 -8.12 11.16 -2.52
N LEU A 27 -8.47 12.43 -2.28
CA LEU A 27 -9.42 12.82 -1.24
C LEU A 27 -10.85 13.02 -1.77
N ALA A 28 -11.07 12.78 -3.08
CA ALA A 28 -12.33 13.04 -3.78
C ALA A 28 -12.86 14.48 -3.57
N GLU A 29 -11.92 15.46 -3.53
CA GLU A 29 -12.21 16.88 -3.31
C GLU A 29 -11.90 17.70 -4.57
N PRO A 30 -12.54 18.88 -4.75
CA PRO A 30 -12.21 19.76 -5.86
C PRO A 30 -10.78 20.31 -5.76
N PRO A 31 -10.03 20.45 -6.87
CA PRO A 31 -8.64 20.92 -6.88
C PRO A 31 -8.41 22.25 -6.18
N GLN A 32 -9.37 23.16 -6.25
CA GLN A 32 -9.30 24.52 -5.68
C GLN A 32 -9.10 24.51 -4.15
N ARG A 33 -9.53 23.44 -3.46
CA ARG A 33 -9.39 23.33 -2.01
C ARG A 33 -7.92 23.28 -1.56
N PHE A 34 -7.02 22.85 -2.43
CA PHE A 34 -5.61 22.67 -2.13
C PHE A 34 -4.69 23.74 -2.74
N GLU A 35 -5.23 24.75 -3.42
CA GLU A 35 -4.44 25.84 -4.04
C GLU A 35 -3.62 26.61 -2.98
N ALA A 36 -4.20 26.84 -1.81
CA ALA A 36 -3.55 27.53 -0.70
C ALA A 36 -2.58 26.64 0.11
N LEU A 37 -2.48 25.34 -0.19
CA LEU A 37 -1.61 24.43 0.53
C LEU A 37 -0.14 24.70 0.18
N ALA A 38 0.62 25.27 1.10
CA ALA A 38 2.03 25.59 0.94
C ALA A 38 2.85 24.98 2.10
N PRO A 39 3.04 23.66 2.15
CA PRO A 39 3.85 23.04 3.18
C PRO A 39 5.31 23.42 3.02
N THR A 40 6.02 23.58 4.15
CA THR A 40 7.46 23.85 4.15
C THR A 40 8.20 22.65 4.74
N LEU A 41 9.36 22.30 4.16
CA LEU A 41 10.21 21.22 4.66
C LEU A 41 10.75 21.47 6.09
N THR A 42 10.71 22.71 6.56
CA THR A 42 11.17 23.09 7.91
C THR A 42 10.21 22.66 9.00
N THR A 43 8.92 22.46 8.67
CA THR A 43 7.89 22.01 9.63
C THR A 43 7.85 20.50 9.80
N LEU A 44 8.41 19.76 8.84
CA LEU A 44 8.44 18.32 8.83
C LEU A 44 9.73 17.83 9.52
N ARG A 45 9.58 17.15 10.64
CA ARG A 45 10.71 16.56 11.36
C ARG A 45 10.83 15.07 11.02
N PRO A 46 12.04 14.61 10.66
CA PRO A 46 12.29 13.19 10.52
C PRO A 46 12.02 12.46 11.84
N VAL A 47 11.27 11.36 11.76
CA VAL A 47 11.03 10.47 12.91
C VAL A 47 12.25 9.56 13.07
N ALA A 48 12.71 9.35 14.30
CA ALA A 48 13.80 8.41 14.56
C ALA A 48 13.40 6.99 14.16
N ILE A 49 14.28 6.32 13.42
CA ILE A 49 14.06 4.92 13.04
C ILE A 49 14.43 4.08 14.26
N PRO A 50 13.57 3.15 14.70
CA PRO A 50 13.94 2.20 15.74
C PRO A 50 15.08 1.30 15.25
N ASP A 51 16.05 1.03 16.12
CA ASP A 51 17.20 0.17 15.79
C ASP A 51 16.77 -1.27 15.46
N VAL A 52 15.67 -1.72 16.04
CA VAL A 52 15.08 -3.03 15.81
C VAL A 52 13.64 -2.84 15.33
N VAL A 53 13.35 -3.37 14.16
CA VAL A 53 11.97 -3.42 13.62
C VAL A 53 11.36 -4.76 14.05
N PRO A 54 10.29 -4.77 14.87
CA PRO A 54 9.62 -6.00 15.26
C PRO A 54 9.04 -6.72 14.03
N ALA A 55 9.30 -8.01 13.91
CA ALA A 55 8.78 -8.84 12.80
C ALA A 55 7.24 -8.84 12.75
N ASP A 56 6.58 -8.62 13.89
CA ASP A 56 5.11 -8.54 14.00
C ASP A 56 4.51 -7.41 13.13
N LEU A 57 5.27 -6.35 12.85
CA LEU A 57 4.79 -5.25 12.01
C LEU A 57 4.61 -5.67 10.56
N VAL A 58 5.48 -6.55 10.04
CA VAL A 58 5.35 -7.09 8.67
C VAL A 58 4.07 -7.91 8.53
N GLY A 59 3.69 -8.65 9.58
CA GLY A 59 2.44 -9.42 9.62
C GLY A 59 1.17 -8.57 9.59
N ARG A 60 1.26 -7.26 9.89
CA ARG A 60 0.12 -6.32 9.82
C ARG A 60 -0.07 -5.68 8.45
N ARG A 61 0.81 -5.92 7.50
CA ARG A 61 0.66 -5.41 6.13
C ARG A 61 -0.62 -5.96 5.51
N ALA A 62 -1.37 -5.10 4.84
CA ALA A 62 -2.64 -5.46 4.24
C ALA A 62 -2.50 -6.52 3.13
N ASP A 63 -1.40 -6.48 2.36
CA ASP A 63 -1.09 -7.46 1.33
C ASP A 63 -0.78 -8.84 1.91
N VAL A 64 0.00 -8.92 3.00
CA VAL A 64 0.33 -10.16 3.72
C VAL A 64 -0.93 -10.76 4.36
N LEU A 65 -1.76 -9.93 5.01
CA LEU A 65 -3.04 -10.36 5.57
C LEU A 65 -4.01 -10.86 4.49
N ALA A 66 -4.10 -10.16 3.36
CA ALA A 66 -4.93 -10.59 2.24
C ALA A 66 -4.46 -11.93 1.65
N ALA A 67 -3.16 -12.15 1.55
CA ALA A 67 -2.60 -13.43 1.10
C ALA A 67 -2.91 -14.55 2.11
N ARG A 68 -2.81 -14.29 3.41
CA ARG A 68 -3.21 -15.23 4.46
C ARG A 68 -4.68 -15.62 4.36
N TRP A 69 -5.59 -14.67 4.20
CA TRP A 69 -7.01 -14.96 4.05
C TRP A 69 -7.32 -15.77 2.79
N ARG A 70 -6.53 -15.61 1.71
CA ARG A 70 -6.66 -16.47 0.52
C ARG A 70 -6.27 -17.92 0.81
N VAL A 71 -5.25 -18.15 1.64
CA VAL A 71 -4.90 -19.51 2.10
C VAL A 71 -6.05 -20.10 2.93
N GLU A 72 -6.62 -19.33 3.86
CA GLU A 72 -7.76 -19.78 4.67
C GLU A 72 -9.00 -20.11 3.79
N ALA A 73 -9.27 -19.27 2.79
CA ALA A 73 -10.36 -19.51 1.83
C ALA A 73 -10.12 -20.81 1.01
N ALA A 74 -8.90 -20.99 0.50
CA ALA A 74 -8.55 -22.20 -0.26
C ALA A 74 -8.62 -23.45 0.62
N ALA A 75 -8.23 -23.38 1.89
CA ALA A 75 -8.40 -24.47 2.86
C ALA A 75 -9.88 -24.79 3.10
N GLY A 76 -10.74 -23.77 3.16
CA GLY A 76 -12.20 -23.92 3.21
C GLY A 76 -12.75 -24.65 1.97
N ASP A 77 -12.24 -24.30 0.77
CA ASP A 77 -12.63 -24.96 -0.47
C ASP A 77 -12.26 -26.45 -0.49
N VAL A 78 -11.07 -26.80 0.02
CA VAL A 78 -10.65 -28.20 0.19
C VAL A 78 -11.59 -28.93 1.14
N ALA A 79 -11.96 -28.31 2.27
CA ALA A 79 -12.90 -28.89 3.23
C ALA A 79 -14.30 -29.09 2.61
N ALA A 80 -14.80 -28.10 1.87
CA ALA A 80 -16.06 -28.19 1.15
C ALA A 80 -16.03 -29.30 0.09
N GLN A 81 -14.93 -29.44 -0.65
CA GLN A 81 -14.77 -30.53 -1.62
C GLN A 81 -14.71 -31.91 -0.96
N ARG A 82 -14.06 -32.02 0.23
CA ARG A 82 -14.09 -33.27 1.03
C ARG A 82 -15.49 -33.60 1.51
N ALA A 83 -16.29 -32.60 1.89
CA ALA A 83 -17.66 -32.82 2.34
C ALA A 83 -18.56 -33.45 1.25
N GLN A 84 -18.25 -33.24 -0.04
CA GLN A 84 -18.98 -33.83 -1.15
C GLN A 84 -18.87 -35.37 -1.28
N PHE A 85 -17.93 -35.98 -0.54
CA PHE A 85 -17.83 -37.44 -0.47
C PHE A 85 -18.86 -38.07 0.50
N TYR A 86 -19.47 -37.24 1.36
CA TYR A 86 -20.47 -37.68 2.34
C TYR A 86 -21.89 -37.53 1.79
N PRO A 87 -22.87 -38.30 2.33
CA PRO A 87 -24.27 -38.11 1.97
C PRO A 87 -24.74 -36.69 2.24
N ASN A 88 -25.38 -36.10 1.24
CA ASN A 88 -26.05 -34.80 1.40
C ASN A 88 -27.52 -35.06 1.73
N VAL A 89 -27.96 -34.52 2.88
CA VAL A 89 -29.35 -34.63 3.35
C VAL A 89 -30.00 -33.26 3.26
N ASN A 90 -30.95 -33.09 2.34
CA ASN A 90 -31.69 -31.85 2.17
C ASN A 90 -33.16 -32.06 2.59
N LEU A 91 -33.75 -31.05 3.20
CA LEU A 91 -35.19 -30.98 3.37
C LEU A 91 -35.77 -30.25 2.15
N VAL A 92 -36.64 -30.91 1.42
CA VAL A 92 -37.30 -30.38 0.23
C VAL A 92 -38.77 -30.15 0.59
N ALA A 93 -39.27 -28.96 0.37
CA ALA A 93 -40.67 -28.63 0.46
C ALA A 93 -41.12 -28.00 -0.87
N PHE A 94 -42.26 -28.37 -1.35
CA PHE A 94 -42.84 -27.77 -2.53
C PHE A 94 -44.34 -27.54 -2.34
N VAL A 95 -44.85 -26.49 -2.95
CA VAL A 95 -46.28 -26.19 -3.10
C VAL A 95 -46.50 -25.75 -4.54
N GLY A 96 -47.50 -26.27 -5.17
CA GLY A 96 -47.79 -25.94 -6.56
C GLY A 96 -49.20 -26.37 -6.96
N LEU A 97 -49.56 -26.04 -8.20
CA LEU A 97 -50.79 -26.47 -8.83
C LEU A 97 -50.41 -27.36 -10.04
N SER A 98 -51.03 -28.54 -10.12
CA SER A 98 -50.80 -29.45 -11.25
C SER A 98 -52.16 -29.93 -11.77
N THR A 99 -52.43 -29.70 -13.06
CA THR A 99 -53.65 -30.08 -13.71
C THR A 99 -53.46 -30.38 -15.20
N LEU A 100 -54.25 -31.29 -15.75
CA LEU A 100 -54.36 -31.51 -17.16
C LEU A 100 -55.43 -30.58 -17.75
N GLY A 101 -54.98 -29.44 -18.35
CA GLY A 101 -55.82 -28.40 -18.94
C GLY A 101 -55.99 -27.17 -18.05
N LEU A 102 -56.07 -26.00 -18.70
CA LEU A 102 -56.14 -24.67 -18.03
C LEU A 102 -57.46 -24.45 -17.25
N GLU A 103 -58.54 -25.15 -17.67
CA GLU A 103 -59.87 -24.98 -17.08
C GLU A 103 -59.99 -25.50 -15.64
N ARG A 104 -59.06 -26.35 -15.20
CA ARG A 104 -59.08 -26.94 -13.84
C ARG A 104 -58.00 -26.46 -12.93
N LEU A 105 -57.27 -25.41 -13.34
CA LEU A 105 -56.10 -24.93 -12.59
C LEU A 105 -56.44 -24.39 -11.18
N ILE A 106 -57.64 -23.87 -10.97
CA ILE A 106 -58.12 -23.25 -9.73
C ILE A 106 -59.03 -24.19 -8.91
N ASN A 107 -59.17 -25.46 -9.33
CA ASN A 107 -60.01 -26.41 -8.56
C ASN A 107 -59.22 -26.97 -7.36
N THR A 108 -59.97 -27.30 -6.29
CA THR A 108 -59.44 -27.83 -5.01
C THR A 108 -58.62 -29.12 -5.17
N GLY A 109 -58.78 -29.84 -6.29
CA GLY A 109 -58.04 -31.05 -6.58
C GLY A 109 -56.70 -30.87 -7.36
N SER A 110 -56.34 -29.63 -7.72
CA SER A 110 -55.10 -29.32 -8.45
C SER A 110 -53.93 -28.92 -7.52
N GLN A 111 -54.18 -28.80 -6.24
CA GLN A 111 -53.15 -28.40 -5.25
C GLN A 111 -52.22 -29.59 -4.96
N GLN A 112 -50.93 -29.35 -5.12
CA GLN A 112 -49.89 -30.31 -4.73
C GLN A 112 -48.99 -29.64 -3.69
N TYR A 113 -48.75 -30.31 -2.60
CA TYR A 113 -47.79 -29.94 -1.60
C TYR A 113 -47.09 -31.18 -1.07
N GLY A 114 -45.86 -31.01 -0.70
CA GLY A 114 -45.08 -32.09 -0.11
C GLY A 114 -43.88 -31.55 0.64
N ILE A 115 -43.50 -32.25 1.69
CA ILE A 115 -42.31 -32.01 2.47
C ILE A 115 -41.65 -33.37 2.72
N GLY A 116 -40.35 -33.44 2.54
CA GLY A 116 -39.62 -34.69 2.80
C GLY A 116 -38.11 -34.53 2.74
N PRO A 117 -37.36 -35.46 3.37
CA PRO A 117 -35.91 -35.51 3.25
C PRO A 117 -35.51 -36.04 1.85
N ALA A 118 -34.56 -35.40 1.21
CA ALA A 118 -33.90 -35.85 0.01
C ALA A 118 -32.44 -36.17 0.32
N ILE A 119 -32.05 -37.44 0.16
CA ILE A 119 -30.68 -37.90 0.41
C ILE A 119 -29.99 -38.14 -0.92
N ARG A 120 -28.83 -37.53 -1.10
CA ARG A 120 -27.97 -37.78 -2.28
C ARG A 120 -26.61 -38.26 -1.81
N LEU A 121 -26.23 -39.48 -2.25
CA LEU A 121 -24.91 -40.07 -2.00
C LEU A 121 -24.29 -40.45 -3.37
N PRO A 122 -23.16 -39.89 -3.78
CA PRO A 122 -22.46 -40.28 -4.98
C PRO A 122 -21.72 -41.61 -4.73
N ILE A 123 -22.29 -42.73 -5.17
CA ILE A 123 -21.66 -44.06 -5.02
C ILE A 123 -20.63 -44.30 -6.13
N PHE A 124 -20.91 -43.84 -7.33
CA PHE A 124 -20.03 -43.95 -8.49
C PHE A 124 -20.02 -42.64 -9.29
N ASP A 125 -18.83 -42.04 -9.45
CA ASP A 125 -18.63 -40.74 -10.11
C ASP A 125 -17.46 -40.74 -11.11
N ALA A 126 -16.95 -41.92 -11.47
CA ALA A 126 -15.81 -42.11 -12.38
C ALA A 126 -14.54 -41.32 -11.96
N GLY A 127 -14.37 -41.07 -10.66
CA GLY A 127 -13.20 -40.35 -10.11
C GLY A 127 -13.31 -38.83 -10.15
N ARG A 128 -14.45 -38.27 -10.52
CA ARG A 128 -14.68 -36.79 -10.58
C ARG A 128 -14.41 -36.11 -9.24
N LEU A 129 -14.91 -36.64 -8.12
CA LEU A 129 -14.69 -36.08 -6.79
C LEU A 129 -13.23 -36.13 -6.37
N ARG A 130 -12.51 -37.22 -6.70
CA ARG A 130 -11.07 -37.33 -6.43
C ARG A 130 -10.25 -36.33 -7.27
N ALA A 131 -10.62 -36.17 -8.56
CA ALA A 131 -9.99 -35.19 -9.42
C ALA A 131 -10.25 -33.75 -8.91
N GLY A 132 -11.49 -33.45 -8.51
CA GLY A 132 -11.86 -32.18 -7.90
C GLY A 132 -11.07 -31.90 -6.60
N LEU A 133 -10.94 -32.92 -5.72
CA LEU A 133 -10.16 -32.76 -4.49
C LEU A 133 -8.68 -32.48 -4.78
N ARG A 134 -8.08 -33.17 -5.75
CA ARG A 134 -6.69 -32.90 -6.16
C ARG A 134 -6.54 -31.49 -6.72
N GLY A 135 -7.49 -31.01 -7.52
CA GLY A 135 -7.50 -29.63 -8.02
C GLY A 135 -7.53 -28.61 -6.87
N ARG A 136 -8.47 -28.78 -5.92
CA ARG A 136 -8.56 -27.87 -4.75
C ARG A 136 -7.33 -27.93 -3.84
N THR A 137 -6.68 -29.11 -3.72
CA THR A 137 -5.41 -29.20 -2.97
C THR A 137 -4.30 -28.44 -3.68
N ALA A 138 -4.20 -28.54 -5.02
CA ALA A 138 -3.23 -27.76 -5.79
C ALA A 138 -3.50 -26.24 -5.72
N ASP A 139 -4.78 -25.82 -5.70
CA ASP A 139 -5.16 -24.42 -5.48
C ASP A 139 -4.71 -23.91 -4.08
N LEU A 140 -4.82 -24.77 -3.05
CA LEU A 140 -4.33 -24.45 -1.71
C LEU A 140 -2.80 -24.34 -1.69
N ASP A 141 -2.07 -25.26 -2.31
CA ASP A 141 -0.62 -25.21 -2.42
C ASP A 141 -0.16 -23.91 -3.12
N LEU A 142 -0.84 -23.54 -4.21
CA LEU A 142 -0.60 -22.27 -4.91
C LEU A 142 -0.85 -21.05 -4.01
N ALA A 143 -1.93 -21.07 -3.20
CA ALA A 143 -2.22 -19.97 -2.27
C ALA A 143 -1.14 -19.86 -1.18
N VAL A 144 -0.61 -20.96 -0.67
CA VAL A 144 0.49 -21.01 0.30
C VAL A 144 1.76 -20.43 -0.30
N GLU A 145 2.13 -20.83 -1.53
CA GLU A 145 3.33 -20.31 -2.19
C GLU A 145 3.22 -18.81 -2.50
N ASN A 146 2.03 -18.34 -2.90
CA ASN A 146 1.78 -16.92 -3.08
C ASN A 146 1.88 -16.13 -1.76
N TYR A 147 1.44 -16.71 -0.63
CA TYR A 147 1.62 -16.11 0.68
C TYR A 147 3.10 -16.02 1.05
N ASN A 148 3.86 -17.10 0.84
CA ASN A 148 5.30 -17.13 1.09
C ASN A 148 6.05 -16.08 0.26
N ALA A 149 5.73 -15.97 -1.03
CA ALA A 149 6.30 -14.96 -1.92
C ALA A 149 5.99 -13.54 -1.42
N THR A 150 4.73 -13.24 -1.10
CA THR A 150 4.31 -11.93 -0.57
C THR A 150 5.04 -11.59 0.73
N LEU A 151 5.25 -12.58 1.61
CA LEU A 151 5.97 -12.38 2.87
C LEU A 151 7.45 -12.08 2.63
N VAL A 152 8.10 -12.81 1.74
CA VAL A 152 9.51 -12.56 1.36
C VAL A 152 9.67 -11.17 0.76
N ASP A 153 8.80 -10.78 -0.17
CA ASP A 153 8.81 -9.45 -0.79
C ASP A 153 8.61 -8.35 0.27
N ALA A 154 7.70 -8.56 1.23
CA ALA A 154 7.46 -7.61 2.31
C ALA A 154 8.70 -7.42 3.21
N ILE A 155 9.42 -8.50 3.52
CA ILE A 155 10.66 -8.44 4.33
C ILE A 155 11.76 -7.68 3.55
N HIS A 156 11.93 -7.98 2.27
CA HIS A 156 12.90 -7.29 1.41
C HIS A 156 12.58 -5.80 1.29
N ASP A 157 11.30 -5.44 1.08
CA ASP A 157 10.86 -4.05 1.01
C ASP A 157 11.23 -3.28 2.29
N VAL A 158 10.97 -3.84 3.47
CA VAL A 158 11.37 -3.24 4.75
C VAL A 158 12.89 -3.07 4.86
N ALA A 159 13.67 -4.08 4.49
CA ALA A 159 15.13 -4.03 4.54
C ALA A 159 15.70 -2.95 3.61
N ASP A 160 15.13 -2.83 2.42
CA ASP A 160 15.50 -1.81 1.44
C ASP A 160 15.18 -0.40 1.93
N GLN A 161 13.98 -0.19 2.51
CA GLN A 161 13.60 1.12 3.07
C GLN A 161 14.48 1.52 4.26
N ILE A 162 14.85 0.59 5.14
CA ILE A 162 15.78 0.84 6.24
C ILE A 162 17.15 1.25 5.69
N SER A 163 17.66 0.51 4.72
CA SER A 163 18.97 0.78 4.08
C SER A 163 18.97 2.14 3.39
N SER A 164 17.90 2.45 2.64
CA SER A 164 17.70 3.73 1.97
C SER A 164 17.66 4.88 2.97
N THR A 165 16.87 4.77 4.03
CA THR A 165 16.73 5.82 5.04
C THR A 165 18.05 6.09 5.77
N ARG A 166 18.79 5.03 6.16
CA ARG A 166 20.13 5.18 6.75
C ARG A 166 21.12 5.84 5.78
N SER A 167 21.04 5.50 4.50
CA SER A 167 21.88 6.10 3.46
C SER A 167 21.59 7.60 3.30
N VAL A 168 20.32 7.99 3.25
CA VAL A 168 19.91 9.41 3.14
C VAL A 168 20.43 10.24 4.32
N VAL A 169 20.37 9.71 5.55
CA VAL A 169 20.91 10.40 6.75
C VAL A 169 22.42 10.63 6.60
N ARG A 170 23.19 9.63 6.15
CA ARG A 170 24.63 9.82 5.90
C ARG A 170 24.88 10.83 4.78
N GLN A 171 24.12 10.77 3.68
CA GLN A 171 24.22 11.73 2.59
C GLN A 171 23.95 13.17 3.06
N GLN A 172 22.98 13.38 3.95
CA GLN A 172 22.68 14.70 4.51
C GLN A 172 23.86 15.25 5.33
N SER A 173 24.55 14.40 6.10
CA SER A 173 25.74 14.79 6.86
C SER A 173 26.89 15.25 5.92
N GLU A 174 27.18 14.46 4.89
CA GLU A 174 28.23 14.80 3.91
C GLU A 174 27.84 16.05 3.10
N GLN A 175 26.58 16.18 2.73
CA GLN A 175 26.08 17.34 2.00
C GLN A 175 26.16 18.62 2.83
N ALA A 176 25.92 18.56 4.13
CA ALA A 176 26.07 19.72 5.01
C ALA A 176 27.54 20.22 5.04
N ALA A 177 28.51 19.29 5.06
CA ALA A 177 29.93 19.63 5.00
C ALA A 177 30.32 20.21 3.61
N ALA A 178 29.78 19.65 2.53
CA ALA A 178 30.01 20.16 1.18
C ALA A 178 29.43 21.57 0.98
N GLN A 179 28.22 21.82 1.50
CA GLN A 179 27.60 23.14 1.46
C GLN A 179 28.42 24.17 2.25
N ALA A 180 28.84 23.84 3.47
CA ALA A 180 29.68 24.72 4.27
C ALA A 180 31.00 25.07 3.57
N SER A 181 31.63 24.10 2.92
CA SER A 181 32.86 24.31 2.13
C SER A 181 32.65 25.23 0.93
N ALA A 182 31.51 25.07 0.22
CA ALA A 182 31.14 25.93 -0.89
C ALA A 182 30.86 27.38 -0.44
N GLU A 183 30.17 27.55 0.68
CA GLU A 183 29.89 28.87 1.26
C GLU A 183 31.20 29.57 1.70
N ALA A 184 32.12 28.86 2.35
CA ALA A 184 33.44 29.39 2.70
C ALA A 184 34.25 29.78 1.46
N ALA A 185 34.22 29.01 0.39
CA ALA A 185 34.88 29.34 -0.87
C ALA A 185 34.30 30.61 -1.52
N TYR A 186 32.99 30.77 -1.47
CA TYR A 186 32.29 31.95 -1.98
C TYR A 186 32.68 33.20 -1.16
N ASP A 187 32.71 33.10 0.16
CA ASP A 187 33.13 34.21 1.04
C ASP A 187 34.57 34.62 0.76
N LEU A 188 35.50 33.68 0.61
CA LEU A 188 36.89 33.96 0.26
C LEU A 188 37.02 34.60 -1.13
N ALA A 189 36.27 34.12 -2.12
CA ALA A 189 36.25 34.70 -3.48
C ALA A 189 35.76 36.15 -3.45
N THR A 190 34.72 36.41 -2.65
CA THR A 190 34.17 37.77 -2.47
C THR A 190 35.15 38.69 -1.77
N GLN A 191 35.87 38.24 -0.73
CA GLN A 191 36.89 39.02 -0.04
C GLN A 191 38.05 39.36 -0.98
N ARG A 192 38.55 38.41 -1.75
CA ARG A 192 39.62 38.61 -2.73
C ARG A 192 39.23 39.61 -3.84
N TYR A 193 38.01 39.54 -4.31
CA TYR A 193 37.48 40.47 -5.29
C TYR A 193 37.42 41.90 -4.73
N ARG A 194 36.88 42.05 -3.52
CA ARG A 194 36.82 43.37 -2.83
C ARG A 194 38.22 43.97 -2.57
N ALA A 195 39.21 43.14 -2.33
CA ALA A 195 40.60 43.54 -2.19
C ALA A 195 41.34 43.81 -3.52
N GLY A 196 40.67 43.64 -4.66
CA GLY A 196 41.27 43.80 -5.99
C GLY A 196 42.21 42.65 -6.40
N LEU A 197 42.17 41.51 -5.66
CA LEU A 197 43.07 40.36 -5.85
C LEU A 197 42.42 39.23 -6.66
N GLY A 198 41.25 39.43 -7.22
CA GLY A 198 40.51 38.39 -7.99
C GLY A 198 39.51 38.99 -8.96
N GLY A 199 39.16 38.22 -9.98
CA GLY A 199 38.14 38.59 -10.99
C GLY A 199 36.71 38.31 -10.48
N TYR A 200 35.74 39.09 -10.91
CA TYR A 200 34.33 38.91 -10.58
C TYR A 200 33.77 37.55 -11.10
N LEU A 201 34.30 37.03 -12.18
CA LEU A 201 33.92 35.71 -12.70
C LEU A 201 34.17 34.59 -11.66
N THR A 202 35.22 34.69 -10.86
CA THR A 202 35.50 33.73 -9.77
C THR A 202 34.40 33.75 -8.70
N VAL A 203 33.92 34.96 -8.35
CA VAL A 203 32.79 35.13 -7.39
C VAL A 203 31.52 34.50 -7.95
N LEU A 204 31.17 34.74 -9.23
CA LEU A 204 30.00 34.15 -9.88
C LEU A 204 30.06 32.64 -9.96
N ASN A 205 31.23 32.05 -10.23
CA ASN A 205 31.42 30.62 -10.23
C ASN A 205 31.23 30.00 -8.84
N ALA A 206 31.79 30.65 -7.81
CA ALA A 206 31.63 30.23 -6.43
C ALA A 206 30.15 30.33 -5.98
N GLU A 207 29.48 31.43 -6.31
CA GLU A 207 28.04 31.63 -6.04
C GLU A 207 27.20 30.54 -6.70
N SER A 208 27.45 30.23 -7.98
CA SER A 208 26.76 29.17 -8.72
C SER A 208 26.91 27.81 -8.02
N ASN A 209 28.10 27.53 -7.46
CA ASN A 209 28.34 26.31 -6.69
C ASN A 209 27.56 26.30 -5.38
N VAL A 210 27.50 27.41 -4.64
CA VAL A 210 26.68 27.53 -3.40
C VAL A 210 25.20 27.24 -3.72
N ILE A 211 24.67 27.83 -4.80
CA ILE A 211 23.29 27.59 -5.22
C ILE A 211 23.05 26.11 -5.52
N ALA A 212 23.97 25.46 -6.24
CA ALA A 212 23.90 24.04 -6.53
C ALA A 212 23.90 23.17 -5.26
N GLN A 213 24.78 23.48 -4.28
CA GLN A 213 24.82 22.73 -3.01
C GLN A 213 23.54 22.95 -2.17
N ARG A 214 22.99 24.15 -2.12
CA ARG A 214 21.73 24.45 -1.42
C ARG A 214 20.55 23.69 -2.03
N ARG A 215 20.52 23.58 -3.37
CA ARG A 215 19.53 22.77 -4.08
C ARG A 215 19.63 21.30 -3.67
N LEU A 216 20.82 20.72 -3.72
CA LEU A 216 21.05 19.32 -3.30
C LEU A 216 20.65 19.09 -1.84
N THR A 217 20.92 20.04 -0.93
CA THR A 217 20.48 19.96 0.47
C THR A 217 18.95 19.91 0.57
N THR A 218 18.24 20.70 -0.23
CA THR A 218 16.77 20.71 -0.25
C THR A 218 16.21 19.40 -0.81
N GLU A 219 16.80 18.89 -1.89
CA GLU A 219 16.43 17.60 -2.49
C GLU A 219 16.64 16.43 -1.50
N LEU A 220 17.76 16.42 -0.77
CA LEU A 220 18.01 15.39 0.26
C LEU A 220 17.07 15.48 1.46
N ARG A 221 16.63 16.68 1.84
CA ARG A 221 15.60 16.86 2.88
C ARG A 221 14.25 16.29 2.43
N ALA A 222 13.84 16.58 1.21
CA ALA A 222 12.61 16.01 0.65
C ALA A 222 12.70 14.47 0.59
N ARG A 223 13.82 13.94 0.06
CA ARG A 223 14.06 12.50 -0.01
C ARG A 223 14.08 11.81 1.36
N ALA A 224 14.52 12.49 2.42
CA ALA A 224 14.47 11.97 3.78
C ALA A 224 13.03 11.76 4.27
N ILE A 225 12.13 12.67 3.93
CA ILE A 225 10.70 12.57 4.27
C ILE A 225 10.07 11.45 3.46
N ASP A 226 10.32 11.40 2.14
CA ASP A 226 9.79 10.36 1.28
C ASP A 226 10.21 8.95 1.75
N SER A 227 11.50 8.78 2.10
CA SER A 227 12.00 7.49 2.59
C SER A 227 11.37 7.07 3.91
N GLN A 228 11.00 8.02 4.78
CA GLN A 228 10.26 7.72 6.00
C GLN A 228 8.81 7.30 5.73
N VAL A 229 8.12 7.99 4.83
CA VAL A 229 6.76 7.61 4.42
C VAL A 229 6.77 6.21 3.83
N LEU A 230 7.75 5.91 2.96
CA LEU A 230 7.92 4.58 2.37
C LEU A 230 8.23 3.52 3.43
N LEU A 231 9.06 3.84 4.43
CA LEU A 231 9.34 2.92 5.55
C LEU A 231 8.07 2.64 6.36
N VAL A 232 7.31 3.67 6.73
CA VAL A 232 6.04 3.50 7.46
C VAL A 232 5.08 2.62 6.65
N ARG A 233 4.98 2.85 5.34
CA ARG A 233 4.18 2.03 4.43
C ARG A 233 4.66 0.57 4.40
N ALA A 234 5.98 0.35 4.29
CA ALA A 234 6.58 -0.98 4.27
C ALA A 234 6.32 -1.74 5.58
N LEU A 235 6.21 -1.03 6.70
CA LEU A 235 5.86 -1.57 8.02
C LEU A 235 4.36 -1.80 8.25
N GLY A 236 3.53 -1.60 7.22
CA GLY A 236 2.08 -1.82 7.31
C GLY A 236 1.24 -0.55 7.46
N GLY A 237 1.85 0.65 7.49
CA GLY A 237 1.17 1.94 7.36
C GLY A 237 0.08 2.26 8.40
N GLY A 238 0.04 1.53 9.52
CA GLY A 238 -1.02 1.67 10.52
C GLY A 238 -2.34 0.99 10.11
N TYR A 239 -2.31 0.09 9.11
CA TYR A 239 -3.47 -0.73 8.78
C TYR A 239 -3.88 -1.62 9.95
N VAL A 240 -5.16 -1.59 10.31
CA VAL A 240 -5.77 -2.44 11.35
C VAL A 240 -6.81 -3.30 10.66
N ALA A 241 -6.71 -4.64 10.81
CA ALA A 241 -7.69 -5.56 10.24
C ALA A 241 -9.09 -5.30 10.84
N PRO A 242 -10.19 -5.43 10.08
CA PRO A 242 -11.55 -5.13 10.56
C PRO A 242 -11.93 -5.86 11.86
N ALA A 243 -11.47 -7.10 12.06
CA ALA A 243 -11.70 -7.85 13.30
C ALA A 243 -10.97 -7.25 14.51
N GLU A 244 -9.74 -6.75 14.32
CA GLU A 244 -8.97 -6.08 15.38
C GLU A 244 -9.51 -4.66 15.65
N ALA A 245 -9.97 -3.96 14.62
CA ALA A 245 -10.63 -2.66 14.76
C ALA A 245 -11.90 -2.76 15.63
N GLN A 246 -12.67 -3.82 15.48
CA GLN A 246 -13.85 -4.08 16.31
C GLN A 246 -13.46 -4.38 17.77
N GLN A 247 -12.39 -5.11 18.02
CA GLN A 247 -11.89 -5.38 19.37
C GLN A 247 -11.35 -4.12 20.07
N LEU A 248 -10.63 -3.26 19.35
CA LEU A 248 -10.15 -1.98 19.87
C LEU A 248 -11.31 -1.01 20.18
N ALA A 249 -12.32 -0.99 19.33
CA ALA A 249 -13.52 -0.17 19.54
C ALA A 249 -14.36 -0.65 20.75
N SER A 250 -14.45 -1.97 20.98
CA SER A 250 -15.17 -2.55 22.11
C SER A 250 -14.38 -2.49 23.43
N GLY A 251 -13.06 -2.55 23.40
CA GLY A 251 -12.18 -2.43 24.56
C GLY A 251 -12.03 -1.01 25.11
N GLY A 252 -12.30 0.01 24.30
CA GLY A 252 -12.25 1.42 24.72
C GLY A 252 -13.47 1.92 25.49
N ALA A 253 -14.56 1.15 25.54
CA ALA A 253 -15.80 1.53 26.21
C ALA A 253 -15.86 1.14 27.72
N THR A 254 -14.78 0.59 28.26
CA THR A 254 -14.68 0.10 29.66
C THR A 254 -13.55 0.77 30.45
N ARG A 255 -13.38 2.09 30.30
CA ARG A 255 -12.56 2.88 31.24
C ARG A 255 -13.25 4.20 31.57
#